data_14ac89203a90cf7aa5125e876dd673e3
#
_entry.id   14ac89203a90cf7aa5125e876dd673e3
#
_cell.length_a   1.000
_cell.length_b   1.000
_cell.length_c   1.000
_cell.angle_alpha   90.00
_cell.angle_beta   90.00
_cell.angle_gamma   90.00
#
_symmetry.space_group_name_H-M   'P 1'
#
loop_
_entity.id
_entity.type
_entity.pdbx_description
1 polymer ?
#
loop_
_entity_poly.entity_id
_entity_poly.type
_entity_poly.pdbx_seq_one_letter_code
_entity_poly.pdbx_strand_id
1 'polypeptide(L)'
;MIKAYVFPGQGAQFVGMGKDLYDRFPQAKIMFKKANSILKFKITDVMFEGTDEDLRQTKVTQPAIFLHSVILASLLEEFDPTMVAGHSLGEFSALVANKVLSFEDGLRLVSKRAKAMQKACEAQPGTMAAVIGVEDALIESVCASIKDAVVVPANYNCPGQLVISGSVEGVAAASEKLKEAGAKRVLPLSVGGAFHSPLMEPARLELAEAIKETTFNQGICPIYQNVTGQSVNDPEIIKKNLIAQLTSPVMWTQTMSNILATGVRTVVEVGPGTVLQGLFRKMDRNLELSSATA
;
A
#
# COMPACT_ATOMS: atom_id res chain seq x y z
N MET A 1 5.20 14.34 -21.82
CA MET A 1 5.26 15.01 -20.49
C MET A 1 5.60 13.94 -19.44
N ILE A 2 6.50 14.23 -18.49
CA ILE A 2 6.90 13.23 -17.48
C ILE A 2 5.74 13.09 -16.47
N LYS A 3 5.13 11.91 -16.40
CA LYS A 3 4.00 11.60 -15.50
C LYS A 3 4.34 10.42 -14.58
N ALA A 4 4.04 10.56 -13.29
CA ALA A 4 4.07 9.45 -12.33
C ALA A 4 2.64 8.99 -12.03
N TYR A 5 2.40 7.68 -12.10
CA TYR A 5 1.14 7.09 -11.69
C TYR A 5 1.33 6.37 -10.36
N VAL A 6 0.52 6.72 -9.37
CA VAL A 6 0.65 6.19 -8.01
C VAL A 6 -0.61 5.49 -7.55
N PHE A 7 -0.43 4.40 -6.79
CA PHE A 7 -1.50 3.49 -6.42
C PHE A 7 -1.65 3.45 -4.89
N PRO A 8 -2.86 3.74 -4.36
CA PRO A 8 -3.08 3.80 -2.93
C PRO A 8 -3.07 2.41 -2.28
N GLY A 9 -2.82 2.40 -0.98
CA GLY A 9 -2.89 1.24 -0.11
C GLY A 9 -4.11 1.25 0.80
N GLN A 10 -4.05 0.40 1.83
CA GLN A 10 -5.09 0.25 2.84
C GLN A 10 -5.36 1.61 3.55
N GLY A 11 -6.63 1.90 3.77
CA GLY A 11 -7.13 3.18 4.29
C GLY A 11 -7.83 4.04 3.22
N ALA A 12 -7.71 3.69 1.93
CA ALA A 12 -8.35 4.40 0.84
C ALA A 12 -9.76 3.84 0.48
N GLN A 13 -10.15 2.67 1.02
CA GLN A 13 -11.41 2.00 0.71
C GLN A 13 -12.63 2.75 1.25
N PHE A 14 -13.74 2.63 0.54
CA PHE A 14 -15.06 3.11 0.96
C PHE A 14 -16.17 2.24 0.35
N VAL A 15 -17.31 2.15 1.01
CA VAL A 15 -18.47 1.40 0.50
C VAL A 15 -19.01 2.07 -0.76
N GLY A 16 -19.28 1.28 -1.79
CA GLY A 16 -19.70 1.75 -3.12
C GLY A 16 -18.55 1.87 -4.13
N MET A 17 -17.29 1.75 -3.68
CA MET A 17 -16.14 1.89 -4.59
C MET A 17 -16.16 0.87 -5.73
N GLY A 18 -15.98 1.36 -6.96
CA GLY A 18 -15.92 0.56 -8.18
C GLY A 18 -17.30 0.15 -8.75
N LYS A 19 -18.41 0.52 -8.09
CA LYS A 19 -19.76 0.25 -8.63
C LYS A 19 -20.02 1.03 -9.91
N ASP A 20 -19.57 2.26 -9.96
CA ASP A 20 -19.63 3.12 -11.15
C ASP A 20 -18.86 2.52 -12.34
N LEU A 21 -17.66 1.97 -12.09
CA LEU A 21 -16.88 1.26 -13.12
C LEU A 21 -17.62 0.00 -13.61
N TYR A 22 -18.18 -0.76 -12.66
CA TYR A 22 -18.93 -1.96 -12.98
C TYR A 22 -20.18 -1.68 -13.83
N ASP A 23 -20.92 -0.61 -13.52
CA ASP A 23 -22.17 -0.26 -14.21
C ASP A 23 -21.92 0.36 -15.59
N ARG A 24 -20.87 1.18 -15.76
CA ARG A 24 -20.59 1.94 -16.98
C ARG A 24 -19.77 1.16 -18.01
N PHE A 25 -18.85 0.27 -17.58
CA PHE A 25 -17.89 -0.35 -18.48
C PHE A 25 -18.05 -1.88 -18.55
N PRO A 26 -18.43 -2.45 -19.70
CA PRO A 26 -18.54 -3.90 -19.89
C PRO A 26 -17.24 -4.66 -19.54
N GLN A 27 -16.08 -4.07 -19.87
CA GLN A 27 -14.77 -4.64 -19.55
C GLN A 27 -14.56 -4.73 -18.03
N ALA A 28 -14.88 -3.68 -17.26
CA ALA A 28 -14.81 -3.70 -15.80
C ALA A 28 -15.70 -4.80 -15.22
N LYS A 29 -16.93 -4.92 -15.73
CA LYS A 29 -17.87 -5.96 -15.29
C LYS A 29 -17.32 -7.37 -15.49
N ILE A 30 -16.64 -7.63 -16.61
CA ILE A 30 -15.96 -8.91 -16.86
C ILE A 30 -14.84 -9.14 -15.85
N MET A 31 -14.00 -8.13 -15.58
CA MET A 31 -12.91 -8.24 -14.63
C MET A 31 -13.40 -8.47 -13.20
N PHE A 32 -14.42 -7.76 -12.74
CA PHE A 32 -15.03 -8.00 -11.42
C PHE A 32 -15.62 -9.40 -11.28
N LYS A 33 -16.34 -9.90 -12.31
CA LYS A 33 -16.86 -11.29 -12.31
C LYS A 33 -15.71 -12.31 -12.24
N LYS A 34 -14.63 -12.08 -12.99
CA LYS A 34 -13.43 -12.94 -12.94
C LYS A 34 -12.78 -12.90 -11.57
N ALA A 35 -12.73 -11.74 -10.94
CA ALA A 35 -12.22 -11.58 -9.57
C ALA A 35 -13.03 -12.39 -8.56
N ASN A 36 -14.37 -12.34 -8.60
CA ASN A 36 -15.23 -13.16 -7.75
C ASN A 36 -14.92 -14.65 -7.89
N SER A 37 -14.67 -15.12 -9.12
CA SER A 37 -14.32 -16.52 -9.40
C SER A 37 -12.95 -16.90 -8.84
N ILE A 38 -11.94 -16.03 -8.97
CA ILE A 38 -10.58 -16.26 -8.45
C ILE A 38 -10.59 -16.29 -6.92
N LEU A 39 -11.27 -15.33 -6.30
CA LEU A 39 -11.35 -15.18 -4.84
C LEU A 39 -12.25 -16.23 -4.18
N LYS A 40 -13.13 -16.88 -4.93
CA LYS A 40 -14.14 -17.84 -4.47
C LYS A 40 -15.16 -17.25 -3.50
N PHE A 41 -15.38 -15.95 -3.57
CA PHE A 41 -16.48 -15.24 -2.90
C PHE A 41 -16.83 -13.98 -3.70
N LYS A 42 -18.03 -13.44 -3.47
CA LYS A 42 -18.53 -12.26 -4.17
C LYS A 42 -17.99 -10.99 -3.51
N ILE A 43 -16.73 -10.64 -3.80
CA ILE A 43 -16.14 -9.40 -3.28
C ILE A 43 -16.91 -8.16 -3.74
N THR A 44 -17.55 -8.24 -4.92
CA THR A 44 -18.40 -7.17 -5.45
C THR A 44 -19.54 -6.78 -4.52
N ASP A 45 -20.16 -7.77 -3.85
CA ASP A 45 -21.28 -7.50 -2.94
C ASP A 45 -20.79 -6.68 -1.75
N VAL A 46 -19.59 -6.99 -1.23
CA VAL A 46 -18.99 -6.23 -0.12
C VAL A 46 -18.52 -4.85 -0.57
N MET A 47 -17.89 -4.75 -1.75
CA MET A 47 -17.40 -3.46 -2.28
C MET A 47 -18.53 -2.48 -2.56
N PHE A 48 -19.65 -2.95 -3.12
CA PHE A 48 -20.71 -2.10 -3.63
C PHE A 48 -21.77 -1.78 -2.58
N GLU A 49 -22.13 -2.75 -1.74
CA GLU A 49 -23.30 -2.68 -0.85
C GLU A 49 -23.03 -3.24 0.56
N GLY A 50 -21.76 -3.61 0.87
CA GLY A 50 -21.38 -4.10 2.20
C GLY A 50 -21.32 -3.00 3.25
N THR A 51 -20.83 -3.35 4.43
CA THR A 51 -20.61 -2.40 5.53
C THR A 51 -19.15 -1.94 5.57
N ASP A 52 -18.89 -0.80 6.22
CA ASP A 52 -17.53 -0.36 6.52
C ASP A 52 -16.74 -1.39 7.33
N GLU A 53 -17.40 -2.14 8.22
CA GLU A 53 -16.78 -3.19 9.02
C GLU A 53 -16.33 -4.36 8.15
N ASP A 54 -17.16 -4.81 7.22
CA ASP A 54 -16.80 -5.87 6.26
C ASP A 54 -15.60 -5.44 5.40
N LEU A 55 -15.63 -4.18 4.94
CA LEU A 55 -14.57 -3.63 4.09
C LEU A 55 -13.24 -3.41 4.85
N ARG A 56 -13.25 -3.27 6.18
CA ARG A 56 -12.05 -3.11 7.02
C ARG A 56 -11.29 -4.40 7.26
N GLN A 57 -11.89 -5.57 7.06
CA GLN A 57 -11.19 -6.84 7.21
C GLN A 57 -10.05 -6.92 6.19
N THR A 58 -8.81 -7.09 6.65
CA THR A 58 -7.61 -7.08 5.78
C THR A 58 -7.75 -8.01 4.57
N LYS A 59 -8.35 -9.21 4.78
CA LYS A 59 -8.61 -10.19 3.71
C LYS A 59 -9.58 -9.70 2.62
N VAL A 60 -10.35 -8.64 2.89
CA VAL A 60 -11.30 -8.00 1.97
C VAL A 60 -10.74 -6.67 1.46
N THR A 61 -10.25 -5.82 2.36
CA THR A 61 -9.73 -4.48 2.05
C THR A 61 -8.70 -4.51 0.91
N GLN A 62 -7.71 -5.39 1.03
CA GLN A 62 -6.61 -5.41 0.06
C GLN A 62 -7.06 -5.82 -1.34
N PRO A 63 -7.78 -6.93 -1.54
CA PRO A 63 -8.33 -7.26 -2.85
C PRO A 63 -9.27 -6.19 -3.40
N ALA A 64 -10.08 -5.54 -2.55
CA ALA A 64 -11.02 -4.51 -2.98
C ALA A 64 -10.30 -3.28 -3.56
N ILE A 65 -9.29 -2.74 -2.85
CA ILE A 65 -8.49 -1.60 -3.34
C ILE A 65 -7.71 -1.98 -4.60
N PHE A 66 -7.09 -3.17 -4.61
CA PHE A 66 -6.39 -3.70 -5.78
C PHE A 66 -7.31 -3.74 -7.01
N LEU A 67 -8.50 -4.33 -6.87
CA LEU A 67 -9.46 -4.45 -7.97
C LEU A 67 -9.87 -3.08 -8.52
N HIS A 68 -10.25 -2.15 -7.62
CA HIS A 68 -10.60 -0.80 -8.04
C HIS A 68 -9.46 -0.16 -8.84
N SER A 69 -8.24 -0.18 -8.29
CA SER A 69 -7.07 0.47 -8.89
C SER A 69 -6.68 -0.14 -10.24
N VAL A 70 -6.63 -1.48 -10.33
CA VAL A 70 -6.20 -2.18 -11.55
C VAL A 70 -7.26 -2.11 -12.64
N ILE A 71 -8.53 -2.23 -12.28
CA ILE A 71 -9.64 -2.09 -13.25
C ILE A 71 -9.67 -0.66 -13.78
N LEU A 72 -9.58 0.35 -12.90
CA LEU A 72 -9.51 1.74 -13.33
C LEU A 72 -8.33 1.99 -14.27
N ALA A 73 -7.13 1.52 -13.92
CA ALA A 73 -5.95 1.64 -14.77
C ALA A 73 -6.15 1.02 -16.16
N SER A 74 -6.88 -0.10 -16.26
CA SER A 74 -7.16 -0.79 -17.53
C SER A 74 -8.16 -0.08 -18.42
N LEU A 75 -8.92 0.87 -17.88
CA LEU A 75 -9.94 1.64 -18.59
C LEU A 75 -9.45 3.02 -19.02
N LEU A 76 -8.27 3.45 -18.57
CA LEU A 76 -7.74 4.75 -18.98
C LEU A 76 -7.39 4.75 -20.46
N GLU A 77 -7.93 5.70 -21.22
CA GLU A 77 -7.64 5.87 -22.65
C GLU A 77 -6.15 6.15 -22.89
N GLU A 78 -5.52 6.93 -22.00
CA GLU A 78 -4.11 7.26 -22.03
C GLU A 78 -3.42 6.84 -20.73
N PHE A 79 -3.02 5.58 -20.63
CA PHE A 79 -2.13 5.12 -19.58
C PHE A 79 -0.70 5.04 -20.12
N ASP A 80 0.02 6.16 -20.06
CA ASP A 80 1.40 6.31 -20.52
C ASP A 80 2.31 6.74 -19.35
N PRO A 81 2.63 5.83 -18.42
CA PRO A 81 3.46 6.16 -17.27
C PRO A 81 4.93 6.28 -17.65
N THR A 82 5.56 7.37 -17.24
CA THR A 82 7.03 7.44 -17.21
C THR A 82 7.58 6.62 -16.05
N MET A 83 6.81 6.50 -14.97
CA MET A 83 7.11 5.70 -13.79
C MET A 83 5.85 5.38 -13.01
N VAL A 84 5.92 4.32 -12.21
CA VAL A 84 4.84 3.93 -11.30
C VAL A 84 5.38 3.73 -9.88
N ALA A 85 4.51 3.92 -8.89
CA ALA A 85 4.76 3.57 -7.50
C ALA A 85 3.44 3.18 -6.83
N GLY A 86 3.50 2.41 -5.75
CA GLY A 86 2.33 2.09 -4.96
C GLY A 86 2.66 1.98 -3.49
N HIS A 87 1.77 2.46 -2.63
CA HIS A 87 1.97 2.43 -1.18
C HIS A 87 1.52 1.08 -0.62
N SER A 88 2.44 0.30 -0.06
CA SER A 88 2.19 -1.02 0.53
C SER A 88 1.43 -1.94 -0.45
N LEU A 89 0.15 -2.21 -0.23
CA LEU A 89 -0.70 -2.96 -1.17
C LEU A 89 -0.67 -2.35 -2.58
N GLY A 90 -0.66 -1.03 -2.68
CA GLY A 90 -0.63 -0.32 -3.97
C GLY A 90 0.55 -0.72 -4.87
N GLU A 91 1.65 -1.23 -4.31
CA GLU A 91 2.78 -1.74 -5.10
C GLU A 91 2.35 -2.92 -5.99
N PHE A 92 1.46 -3.81 -5.51
CA PHE A 92 0.90 -4.88 -6.35
C PHE A 92 0.01 -4.34 -7.47
N SER A 93 -0.78 -3.31 -7.20
CA SER A 93 -1.59 -2.63 -8.22
C SER A 93 -0.70 -1.98 -9.28
N ALA A 94 0.38 -1.31 -8.85
CA ALA A 94 1.37 -0.72 -9.73
C ALA A 94 2.05 -1.78 -10.61
N LEU A 95 2.41 -2.94 -10.06
CA LEU A 95 3.03 -4.05 -10.81
C LEU A 95 2.11 -4.60 -11.91
N VAL A 96 0.81 -4.71 -11.65
CA VAL A 96 -0.14 -5.15 -12.68
C VAL A 96 -0.35 -4.08 -13.73
N ALA A 97 -0.54 -2.82 -13.36
CA ALA A 97 -0.68 -1.70 -14.29
C ALA A 97 0.57 -1.56 -15.17
N ASN A 98 1.76 -1.78 -14.60
CA ASN A 98 3.06 -1.77 -15.26
C ASN A 98 3.36 -3.05 -16.09
N LYS A 99 2.42 -4.00 -16.19
CA LYS A 99 2.56 -5.26 -16.94
C LYS A 99 3.62 -6.23 -16.37
N VAL A 100 4.15 -5.99 -15.19
CA VAL A 100 5.07 -6.93 -14.51
C VAL A 100 4.33 -8.19 -14.08
N LEU A 101 3.11 -8.04 -13.57
CA LEU A 101 2.21 -9.13 -13.21
C LEU A 101 0.97 -9.16 -14.10
N SER A 102 0.45 -10.36 -14.36
CA SER A 102 -0.90 -10.50 -14.90
C SER A 102 -1.95 -10.05 -13.87
N PHE A 103 -3.15 -9.68 -14.32
CA PHE A 103 -4.27 -9.37 -13.43
C PHE A 103 -4.57 -10.53 -12.46
N GLU A 104 -4.58 -11.75 -13.01
CA GLU A 104 -4.90 -12.96 -12.26
C GLU A 104 -3.85 -13.26 -11.19
N ASP A 105 -2.57 -13.19 -11.54
CA ASP A 105 -1.48 -13.44 -10.62
C ASP A 105 -1.38 -12.36 -9.56
N GLY A 106 -1.52 -11.09 -9.94
CA GLY A 106 -1.61 -9.97 -9.01
C GLY A 106 -2.72 -10.17 -7.98
N LEU A 107 -3.93 -10.54 -8.43
CA LEU A 107 -5.06 -10.78 -7.54
C LEU A 107 -4.84 -12.00 -6.62
N ARG A 108 -4.27 -13.10 -7.13
CA ARG A 108 -3.92 -14.28 -6.31
C ARG A 108 -2.91 -13.93 -5.24
N LEU A 109 -1.85 -13.20 -5.59
CA LEU A 109 -0.82 -12.74 -4.63
C LEU A 109 -1.41 -11.82 -3.57
N VAL A 110 -2.24 -10.85 -3.97
CA VAL A 110 -2.92 -9.93 -3.03
C VAL A 110 -3.86 -10.69 -2.10
N SER A 111 -4.63 -11.66 -2.61
CA SER A 111 -5.50 -12.50 -1.79
C SER A 111 -4.69 -13.34 -0.80
N LYS A 112 -3.57 -13.92 -1.23
CA LYS A 112 -2.66 -14.68 -0.37
C LYS A 112 -2.04 -13.79 0.71
N ARG A 113 -1.52 -12.61 0.31
CA ARG A 113 -0.98 -11.59 1.21
C ARG A 113 -1.99 -11.22 2.29
N ALA A 114 -3.19 -10.85 1.89
CA ALA A 114 -4.23 -10.41 2.80
C ALA A 114 -4.63 -11.48 3.83
N LYS A 115 -4.78 -12.74 3.38
CA LYS A 115 -5.08 -13.89 4.26
C LYS A 115 -3.94 -14.21 5.20
N ALA A 116 -2.69 -14.22 4.71
CA ALA A 116 -1.52 -14.49 5.52
C ALA A 116 -1.32 -13.40 6.59
N MET A 117 -1.49 -12.13 6.23
CA MET A 117 -1.45 -11.01 7.17
C MET A 117 -2.56 -11.10 8.23
N GLN A 118 -3.80 -11.41 7.82
CA GLN A 118 -4.92 -11.60 8.74
C GLN A 118 -4.61 -12.70 9.76
N LYS A 119 -4.11 -13.85 9.29
CA LYS A 119 -3.72 -14.98 10.15
C LYS A 119 -2.59 -14.61 11.11
N ALA A 120 -1.58 -13.86 10.66
CA ALA A 120 -0.49 -13.38 11.52
C ALA A 120 -1.02 -12.44 12.62
N CYS A 121 -1.95 -11.54 12.29
CA CYS A 121 -2.60 -10.63 13.26
C CYS A 121 -3.43 -11.38 14.30
N GLU A 122 -4.13 -12.44 13.90
CA GLU A 122 -4.92 -13.28 14.80
C GLU A 122 -4.03 -14.10 15.75
N ALA A 123 -2.87 -14.57 15.26
CA ALA A 123 -1.92 -15.33 16.06
C ALA A 123 -1.11 -14.46 17.02
N GLN A 124 -0.79 -13.24 16.61
CA GLN A 124 -0.01 -12.29 17.39
C GLN A 124 -0.58 -10.89 17.26
N PRO A 125 -1.42 -10.46 18.23
CA PRO A 125 -2.04 -9.14 18.23
C PRO A 125 -0.99 -8.02 18.20
N GLY A 126 -1.25 -7.03 17.37
CA GLY A 126 -0.41 -5.85 17.24
C GLY A 126 -1.22 -4.65 16.76
N THR A 127 -0.57 -3.50 16.69
CA THR A 127 -1.22 -2.25 16.31
C THR A 127 -0.25 -1.31 15.64
N MET A 128 -0.76 -0.18 15.17
CA MET A 128 0.01 0.91 14.55
C MET A 128 -0.47 2.26 15.07
N ALA A 129 0.43 3.24 15.07
CA ALA A 129 0.09 4.62 15.39
C ALA A 129 0.81 5.61 14.46
N ALA A 130 0.09 6.64 14.02
CA ALA A 130 0.67 7.73 13.24
C ALA A 130 1.25 8.78 14.19
N VAL A 131 2.54 9.07 14.01
CA VAL A 131 3.28 10.08 14.78
C VAL A 131 3.44 11.31 13.90
N ILE A 132 3.07 12.47 14.42
CA ILE A 132 3.03 13.73 13.67
C ILE A 132 3.80 14.82 14.40
N GLY A 133 4.64 15.53 13.66
CA GLY A 133 5.23 16.80 14.07
C GLY A 133 6.55 16.69 14.84
N VAL A 134 7.25 15.57 14.68
CA VAL A 134 8.63 15.37 15.13
C VAL A 134 9.47 14.77 14.00
N GLU A 135 10.77 14.88 14.11
CA GLU A 135 11.73 14.33 13.14
C GLU A 135 11.80 12.81 13.20
N ASP A 136 12.02 12.18 12.03
CA ASP A 136 12.09 10.72 11.90
C ASP A 136 13.16 10.11 12.83
N ALA A 137 14.33 10.74 12.96
CA ALA A 137 15.42 10.28 13.82
C ALA A 137 15.03 10.17 15.31
N LEU A 138 14.14 11.06 15.79
CA LEU A 138 13.62 10.99 17.14
C LEU A 138 12.70 9.76 17.29
N ILE A 139 11.83 9.51 16.32
CA ILE A 139 10.93 8.35 16.33
C ILE A 139 11.74 7.05 16.29
N GLU A 140 12.74 6.97 15.44
CA GLU A 140 13.67 5.82 15.35
C GLU A 140 14.37 5.56 16.69
N SER A 141 14.90 6.61 17.32
CA SER A 141 15.57 6.52 18.63
C SER A 141 14.62 6.03 19.71
N VAL A 142 13.40 6.55 19.77
CA VAL A 142 12.40 6.12 20.75
C VAL A 142 12.01 4.66 20.52
N CYS A 143 11.73 4.24 19.29
CA CYS A 143 11.45 2.84 18.98
C CYS A 143 12.62 1.93 19.40
N ALA A 144 13.85 2.31 19.07
CA ALA A 144 15.06 1.57 19.43
C ALA A 144 15.31 1.50 20.94
N SER A 145 14.77 2.44 21.73
CA SER A 145 14.90 2.45 23.20
C SER A 145 13.99 1.43 23.91
N ILE A 146 12.96 0.92 23.23
CA ILE A 146 12.03 -0.08 23.77
C ILE A 146 12.66 -1.46 23.57
N LYS A 147 13.01 -2.16 24.65
CA LYS A 147 13.72 -3.46 24.59
C LYS A 147 12.82 -4.66 24.89
N ASP A 148 11.76 -4.45 25.67
CA ASP A 148 10.94 -5.53 26.18
C ASP A 148 9.70 -5.81 25.30
N ALA A 149 9.53 -5.08 24.20
CA ALA A 149 8.41 -5.20 23.29
C ALA A 149 8.83 -4.83 21.85
N VAL A 150 8.10 -5.32 20.87
CA VAL A 150 8.36 -5.01 19.46
C VAL A 150 7.68 -3.68 19.10
N VAL A 151 8.45 -2.72 18.65
CA VAL A 151 7.96 -1.50 17.97
C VAL A 151 9.03 -0.98 17.02
N VAL A 152 8.60 -0.66 15.80
CA VAL A 152 9.50 -0.19 14.74
C VAL A 152 8.85 0.95 13.94
N PRO A 153 9.64 1.83 13.30
CA PRO A 153 9.16 2.67 12.21
C PRO A 153 8.66 1.79 11.07
N ALA A 154 7.44 2.03 10.61
CA ALA A 154 6.77 1.18 9.62
C ALA A 154 6.47 1.90 8.30
N ASN A 155 6.02 3.16 8.34
CA ASN A 155 5.73 3.93 7.12
C ASN A 155 6.30 5.34 7.25
N TYR A 156 7.33 5.64 6.49
CA TYR A 156 7.84 7.00 6.30
C TYR A 156 6.96 7.71 5.27
N ASN A 157 5.85 8.29 5.71
CA ASN A 157 4.81 8.79 4.79
C ASN A 157 5.16 10.12 4.12
N CYS A 158 5.64 11.07 4.90
CA CYS A 158 6.17 12.36 4.41
C CYS A 158 6.90 13.05 5.57
N PRO A 159 7.70 14.10 5.34
CA PRO A 159 8.35 14.85 6.40
C PRO A 159 7.39 15.22 7.53
N GLY A 160 7.76 14.85 8.77
CA GLY A 160 6.94 15.07 9.97
C GLY A 160 5.70 14.17 10.11
N GLN A 161 5.61 13.10 9.33
CA GLN A 161 4.56 12.08 9.47
C GLN A 161 5.11 10.67 9.23
N LEU A 162 5.27 9.91 10.30
CA LEU A 162 5.75 8.54 10.29
C LEU A 162 4.78 7.65 11.07
N VAL A 163 4.57 6.42 10.62
CA VAL A 163 3.75 5.43 11.33
C VAL A 163 4.66 4.43 12.01
N ILE A 164 4.45 4.20 13.30
CA ILE A 164 5.08 3.13 14.08
C ILE A 164 4.17 1.90 14.14
N SER A 165 4.77 0.72 14.22
CA SER A 165 4.08 -0.57 14.20
C SER A 165 4.75 -1.56 15.14
N GLY A 166 3.96 -2.39 15.82
CA GLY A 166 4.49 -3.38 16.74
C GLY A 166 3.44 -4.06 17.60
N SER A 167 3.88 -4.68 18.68
CA SER A 167 2.96 -5.21 19.70
C SER A 167 2.16 -4.07 20.33
N VAL A 168 1.03 -4.39 20.91
CA VAL A 168 0.16 -3.40 21.56
C VAL A 168 0.94 -2.62 22.64
N GLU A 169 1.70 -3.34 23.46
CA GLU A 169 2.53 -2.78 24.53
C GLU A 169 3.67 -1.91 23.99
N GLY A 170 4.34 -2.39 22.92
CA GLY A 170 5.45 -1.67 22.29
C GLY A 170 5.01 -0.34 21.70
N VAL A 171 3.89 -0.35 20.94
CA VAL A 171 3.33 0.88 20.36
C VAL A 171 2.80 1.82 21.45
N ALA A 172 2.20 1.30 22.53
CA ALA A 172 1.73 2.12 23.64
C ALA A 172 2.92 2.82 24.35
N ALA A 173 3.97 2.07 24.70
CA ALA A 173 5.16 2.61 25.35
C ALA A 173 5.88 3.66 24.47
N ALA A 174 6.04 3.38 23.17
CA ALA A 174 6.61 4.34 22.23
C ALA A 174 5.74 5.60 22.09
N SER A 175 4.41 5.43 22.08
CA SER A 175 3.47 6.56 21.96
C SER A 175 3.55 7.53 23.14
N GLU A 176 3.69 7.02 24.37
CA GLU A 176 3.89 7.86 25.57
C GLU A 176 5.21 8.63 25.49
N LYS A 177 6.33 7.94 25.25
CA LYS A 177 7.64 8.59 25.10
C LYS A 177 7.67 9.63 23.99
N LEU A 178 7.02 9.37 22.87
CA LEU A 178 6.96 10.32 21.75
C LEU A 178 6.14 11.57 22.10
N LYS A 179 5.06 11.45 22.85
CA LYS A 179 4.30 12.59 23.37
C LYS A 179 5.13 13.43 24.33
N GLU A 180 5.85 12.79 25.26
CA GLU A 180 6.77 13.46 26.19
C GLU A 180 7.92 14.17 25.45
N ALA A 181 8.40 13.58 24.36
CA ALA A 181 9.44 14.13 23.49
C ALA A 181 8.95 15.22 22.53
N GLY A 182 7.67 15.62 22.60
CA GLY A 182 7.11 16.76 21.87
C GLY A 182 6.39 16.43 20.57
N ALA A 183 6.02 15.17 20.33
CA ALA A 183 5.16 14.84 19.19
C ALA A 183 3.82 15.59 19.28
N LYS A 184 3.47 16.31 18.22
CA LYS A 184 2.21 17.08 18.19
C LYS A 184 0.97 16.21 18.31
N ARG A 185 1.03 15.01 17.70
CA ARG A 185 -0.03 13.99 17.78
C ARG A 185 0.59 12.60 17.66
N VAL A 186 0.04 11.66 18.40
CA VAL A 186 0.24 10.22 18.22
C VAL A 186 -1.15 9.60 18.15
N LEU A 187 -1.55 9.18 16.96
CA LEU A 187 -2.92 8.74 16.65
C LEU A 187 -2.93 7.23 16.39
N PRO A 188 -3.61 6.43 17.22
CA PRO A 188 -3.84 5.03 16.93
C PRO A 188 -4.54 4.86 15.58
N LEU A 189 -4.11 3.89 14.79
CA LEU A 189 -4.75 3.56 13.52
C LEU A 189 -5.75 2.42 13.70
N SER A 190 -6.89 2.51 13.02
CA SER A 190 -7.91 1.44 12.98
C SER A 190 -7.48 0.33 12.03
N VAL A 191 -6.42 -0.40 12.38
CA VAL A 191 -5.87 -1.52 11.62
C VAL A 191 -5.82 -2.78 12.46
N GLY A 192 -5.93 -3.94 11.82
CA GLY A 192 -6.02 -5.23 12.50
C GLY A 192 -4.70 -5.81 12.99
N GLY A 193 -3.55 -5.11 12.84
CA GLY A 193 -2.27 -5.68 13.25
C GLY A 193 -1.06 -4.81 12.99
N ALA A 194 0.11 -5.36 13.30
CA ALA A 194 1.41 -4.72 13.21
C ALA A 194 2.05 -4.85 11.83
N PHE A 195 1.48 -4.20 10.81
CA PHE A 195 2.01 -4.27 9.45
C PHE A 195 3.40 -3.63 9.34
N HIS A 196 4.20 -4.11 8.40
CA HIS A 196 5.57 -3.64 8.15
C HIS A 196 6.48 -3.71 9.38
N SER A 197 6.29 -4.76 10.20
CA SER A 197 7.09 -5.04 11.39
C SER A 197 7.56 -6.50 11.41
N PRO A 198 8.51 -6.88 12.29
CA PRO A 198 8.91 -8.29 12.45
C PRO A 198 7.77 -9.24 12.76
N LEU A 199 6.64 -8.77 13.32
CA LEU A 199 5.47 -9.59 13.63
C LEU A 199 4.76 -10.13 12.38
N MET A 200 5.08 -9.58 11.19
CA MET A 200 4.58 -10.06 9.89
C MET A 200 5.45 -11.16 9.28
N GLU A 201 6.50 -11.64 9.95
CA GLU A 201 7.40 -12.66 9.40
C GLU A 201 6.68 -13.95 8.95
N PRO A 202 5.70 -14.49 9.70
CA PRO A 202 4.94 -15.66 9.22
C PRO A 202 4.21 -15.40 7.92
N ALA A 203 3.62 -14.21 7.78
CA ALA A 203 2.93 -13.81 6.55
C ALA A 203 3.90 -13.60 5.39
N ARG A 204 5.10 -13.05 5.66
CA ARG A 204 6.15 -12.87 4.65
C ARG A 204 6.62 -14.21 4.09
N LEU A 205 6.84 -15.19 4.95
CA LEU A 205 7.27 -16.54 4.53
C LEU A 205 6.21 -17.21 3.64
N GLU A 206 4.94 -17.14 4.04
CA GLU A 206 3.84 -17.72 3.27
C GLU A 206 3.66 -17.02 1.91
N LEU A 207 3.80 -15.69 1.87
CA LEU A 207 3.72 -14.92 0.63
C LEU A 207 4.94 -15.15 -0.28
N ALA A 208 6.14 -15.31 0.30
CA ALA A 208 7.38 -15.52 -0.45
C ALA A 208 7.30 -16.75 -1.34
N GLU A 209 6.71 -17.85 -0.87
CA GLU A 209 6.54 -19.07 -1.69
C GLU A 209 5.64 -18.79 -2.91
N ALA A 210 4.53 -18.08 -2.72
CA ALA A 210 3.66 -17.72 -3.84
C ALA A 210 4.34 -16.77 -4.83
N ILE A 211 5.13 -15.81 -4.35
CA ILE A 211 5.88 -14.89 -5.21
C ILE A 211 6.94 -15.66 -6.04
N LYS A 212 7.65 -16.61 -5.43
CA LYS A 212 8.66 -17.42 -6.15
C LYS A 212 8.05 -18.20 -7.31
N GLU A 213 6.84 -18.73 -7.13
CA GLU A 213 6.11 -19.51 -8.13
C GLU A 213 5.45 -18.64 -9.21
N THR A 214 5.37 -17.32 -9.00
CA THR A 214 4.71 -16.39 -9.92
C THR A 214 5.69 -15.86 -10.96
N THR A 215 5.23 -15.74 -12.20
CA THR A 215 5.99 -15.13 -13.30
C THR A 215 5.96 -13.62 -13.17
N PHE A 216 7.12 -12.99 -13.20
CA PHE A 216 7.31 -11.54 -13.28
C PHE A 216 7.91 -11.20 -14.64
N ASN A 217 7.24 -10.35 -15.38
CA ASN A 217 7.66 -9.90 -16.69
C ASN A 217 8.45 -8.58 -16.61
N GLN A 218 9.06 -8.19 -17.70
CA GLN A 218 9.62 -6.84 -17.84
C GLN A 218 8.50 -5.81 -17.82
N GLY A 219 8.62 -4.80 -16.97
CA GLY A 219 7.68 -3.70 -16.91
C GLY A 219 7.80 -2.72 -18.08
N ILE A 220 6.74 -1.95 -18.34
CA ILE A 220 6.74 -0.90 -19.39
C ILE A 220 7.50 0.35 -18.97
N CYS A 221 7.69 0.56 -17.67
CA CYS A 221 8.43 1.68 -17.09
C CYS A 221 9.06 1.28 -15.74
N PRO A 222 9.95 2.11 -15.15
CA PRO A 222 10.45 1.89 -13.79
C PRO A 222 9.35 1.88 -12.75
N ILE A 223 9.46 0.96 -11.77
CA ILE A 223 8.65 0.99 -10.54
C ILE A 223 9.50 1.43 -9.35
N TYR A 224 8.99 2.36 -8.55
CA TYR A 224 9.60 2.71 -7.27
C TYR A 224 9.06 1.79 -6.18
N GLN A 225 9.97 1.04 -5.52
CA GLN A 225 9.57 0.01 -4.56
C GLN A 225 9.70 0.47 -3.11
N ASN A 226 8.78 0.03 -2.28
CA ASN A 226 8.61 0.50 -0.89
C ASN A 226 9.83 0.27 -0.02
N VAL A 227 10.50 -0.86 -0.16
CA VAL A 227 11.63 -1.25 0.71
C VAL A 227 12.83 -0.31 0.57
N THR A 228 13.07 0.22 -0.62
CA THR A 228 14.24 1.05 -0.92
C THR A 228 13.89 2.49 -1.27
N GLY A 229 12.68 2.77 -1.67
CA GLY A 229 12.29 4.05 -2.26
C GLY A 229 12.93 4.33 -3.63
N GLN A 230 13.65 3.35 -4.20
CA GLN A 230 14.37 3.50 -5.47
C GLN A 230 13.61 2.89 -6.64
N SER A 231 13.90 3.38 -7.84
CA SER A 231 13.37 2.84 -9.08
C SER A 231 14.05 1.50 -9.44
N VAL A 232 13.25 0.55 -9.89
CA VAL A 232 13.70 -0.78 -10.30
C VAL A 232 13.02 -1.17 -11.62
N ASN A 233 13.75 -1.85 -12.49
CA ASN A 233 13.22 -2.43 -13.74
C ASN A 233 13.43 -3.94 -13.81
N ASP A 234 14.41 -4.47 -13.07
CA ASP A 234 14.77 -5.89 -13.10
C ASP A 234 13.70 -6.71 -12.36
N PRO A 235 13.03 -7.68 -13.02
CA PRO A 235 11.99 -8.51 -12.41
C PRO A 235 12.47 -9.31 -11.19
N GLU A 236 13.72 -9.76 -11.14
CA GLU A 236 14.26 -10.51 -10.01
C GLU A 236 14.51 -9.62 -8.79
N ILE A 237 14.96 -8.38 -9.02
CA ILE A 237 15.10 -7.38 -7.96
C ILE A 237 13.72 -6.98 -7.45
N ILE A 238 12.75 -6.76 -8.35
CA ILE A 238 11.35 -6.47 -7.99
C ILE A 238 10.79 -7.57 -7.09
N LYS A 239 10.96 -8.83 -7.49
CA LYS A 239 10.52 -10.00 -6.75
C LYS A 239 11.13 -10.08 -5.36
N LYS A 240 12.45 -9.89 -5.25
CA LYS A 240 13.19 -9.87 -3.98
C LYS A 240 12.68 -8.80 -3.04
N ASN A 241 12.50 -7.58 -3.52
CA ASN A 241 12.01 -6.46 -2.72
C ASN A 241 10.55 -6.68 -2.28
N LEU A 242 9.71 -7.24 -3.16
CA LEU A 242 8.32 -7.54 -2.84
C LEU A 242 8.19 -8.60 -1.73
N ILE A 243 9.09 -9.59 -1.70
CA ILE A 243 9.17 -10.57 -0.61
C ILE A 243 9.55 -9.90 0.72
N ALA A 244 10.47 -8.95 0.69
CA ALA A 244 10.90 -8.25 1.91
C ALA A 244 9.87 -7.24 2.44
N GLN A 245 8.93 -6.79 1.61
CA GLN A 245 8.05 -5.65 1.89
C GLN A 245 7.25 -5.79 3.19
N LEU A 246 6.74 -7.00 3.52
CA LEU A 246 5.84 -7.18 4.68
C LEU A 246 6.51 -6.94 6.03
N THR A 247 7.82 -7.14 6.12
CA THR A 247 8.61 -6.98 7.36
C THR A 247 9.56 -5.77 7.29
N SER A 248 9.48 -5.00 6.22
CA SER A 248 10.31 -3.80 6.01
C SER A 248 9.46 -2.54 6.03
N PRO A 249 10.03 -1.39 6.39
CA PRO A 249 9.31 -0.12 6.32
C PRO A 249 8.94 0.25 4.89
N VAL A 250 7.85 0.98 4.74
CA VAL A 250 7.46 1.66 3.50
C VAL A 250 8.19 3.00 3.44
N MET A 251 9.18 3.11 2.56
CA MET A 251 10.02 4.29 2.37
C MET A 251 9.34 5.30 1.42
N TRP A 252 8.11 5.76 1.78
CA TRP A 252 7.31 6.57 0.87
C TRP A 252 7.85 7.99 0.70
N THR A 253 8.41 8.60 1.75
CA THR A 253 9.09 9.89 1.68
C THR A 253 10.23 9.84 0.66
N GLN A 254 11.07 8.80 0.71
CA GLN A 254 12.18 8.59 -0.21
C GLN A 254 11.68 8.30 -1.63
N THR A 255 10.60 7.51 -1.76
CA THR A 255 9.93 7.26 -3.04
C THR A 255 9.50 8.57 -3.68
N MET A 256 8.78 9.43 -2.96
CA MET A 256 8.34 10.72 -3.48
C MET A 256 9.53 11.63 -3.82
N SER A 257 10.55 11.70 -2.94
CA SER A 257 11.75 12.51 -3.19
C SER A 257 12.47 12.09 -4.48
N ASN A 258 12.63 10.77 -4.68
CA ASN A 258 13.30 10.23 -5.86
C ASN A 258 12.47 10.44 -7.14
N ILE A 259 11.14 10.31 -7.06
CA ILE A 259 10.23 10.64 -8.16
C ILE A 259 10.35 12.13 -8.52
N LEU A 260 10.33 13.02 -7.54
CA LEU A 260 10.44 14.47 -7.78
C LEU A 260 11.80 14.87 -8.35
N ALA A 261 12.87 14.18 -7.96
CA ALA A 261 14.21 14.40 -8.50
C ALA A 261 14.33 14.12 -10.01
N THR A 262 13.40 13.36 -10.60
CA THR A 262 13.34 13.15 -12.07
C THR A 262 12.82 14.36 -12.84
N GLY A 263 12.33 15.38 -12.15
CA GLY A 263 11.70 16.56 -12.76
C GLY A 263 10.21 16.36 -13.07
N VAL A 264 9.57 15.30 -12.55
CA VAL A 264 8.12 15.09 -12.69
C VAL A 264 7.35 16.29 -12.10
N ARG A 265 6.26 16.68 -12.76
CA ARG A 265 5.35 17.74 -12.30
C ARG A 265 3.91 17.26 -12.19
N THR A 266 3.58 16.19 -12.88
CA THR A 266 2.22 15.62 -12.89
C THR A 266 2.22 14.26 -12.20
N VAL A 267 1.41 14.12 -11.15
CA VAL A 267 1.21 12.86 -10.43
C VAL A 267 -0.27 12.50 -10.47
N VAL A 268 -0.56 11.30 -10.95
CA VAL A 268 -1.92 10.77 -11.09
C VAL A 268 -2.13 9.63 -10.10
N GLU A 269 -3.06 9.79 -9.16
CA GLU A 269 -3.44 8.71 -8.25
C GLU A 269 -4.51 7.82 -8.90
N VAL A 270 -4.20 6.53 -9.00
CA VAL A 270 -5.05 5.53 -9.67
C VAL A 270 -5.63 4.58 -8.62
N GLY A 271 -6.84 4.84 -8.20
CA GLY A 271 -7.48 4.06 -7.16
C GLY A 271 -8.51 4.85 -6.37
N PRO A 272 -9.06 4.28 -5.29
CA PRO A 272 -10.02 4.97 -4.45
C PRO A 272 -9.34 6.05 -3.60
N GLY A 273 -10.03 7.17 -3.38
CA GLY A 273 -9.56 8.27 -2.53
C GLY A 273 -8.47 9.15 -3.14
N THR A 274 -7.82 9.95 -2.29
CA THR A 274 -6.82 10.97 -2.67
C THR A 274 -5.68 11.06 -1.64
N VAL A 275 -5.37 9.94 -0.99
CA VAL A 275 -4.41 9.91 0.14
C VAL A 275 -3.00 10.27 -0.34
N LEU A 276 -2.56 9.67 -1.45
CA LEU A 276 -1.21 9.89 -1.95
C LEU A 276 -1.03 11.30 -2.52
N GLN A 277 -2.05 11.87 -3.14
CA GLN A 277 -2.04 13.30 -3.54
C GLN A 277 -1.78 14.20 -2.33
N GLY A 278 -2.43 13.91 -1.19
CA GLY A 278 -2.20 14.64 0.06
C GLY A 278 -0.75 14.57 0.54
N LEU A 279 -0.08 13.42 0.39
CA LEU A 279 1.32 13.24 0.75
C LEU A 279 2.26 13.98 -0.22
N PHE A 280 2.03 13.85 -1.53
CA PHE A 280 2.80 14.59 -2.54
C PHE A 280 2.69 16.10 -2.38
N ARG A 281 1.49 16.63 -2.04
CA ARG A 281 1.29 18.07 -1.80
C ARG A 281 2.10 18.59 -0.63
N LYS A 282 2.43 17.75 0.36
CA LYS A 282 3.34 18.14 1.45
C LYS A 282 4.80 18.17 1.02
N MET A 283 5.17 17.45 -0.03
CA MET A 283 6.52 17.47 -0.60
C MET A 283 6.73 18.70 -1.49
N ASP A 284 5.79 18.96 -2.41
CA ASP A 284 5.82 20.14 -3.31
C ASP A 284 4.38 20.58 -3.61
N ARG A 285 4.07 21.85 -3.29
CA ARG A 285 2.74 22.45 -3.50
C ARG A 285 2.46 22.84 -4.95
N ASN A 286 3.49 22.85 -5.80
CA ASN A 286 3.38 23.24 -7.21
C ASN A 286 3.11 22.04 -8.15
N LEU A 287 2.95 20.84 -7.59
CA LEU A 287 2.62 19.65 -8.37
C LEU A 287 1.19 19.72 -8.92
N GLU A 288 1.04 19.26 -10.14
CA GLU A 288 -0.24 18.93 -10.73
C GLU A 288 -0.67 17.55 -10.22
N LEU A 289 -1.61 17.54 -9.29
CA LEU A 289 -2.13 16.33 -8.66
C LEU A 289 -3.55 16.06 -9.12
N SER A 290 -3.81 14.86 -9.60
CA SER A 290 -5.16 14.47 -10.06
C SER A 290 -5.46 13.02 -9.70
N SER A 291 -6.75 12.71 -9.62
CA SER A 291 -7.23 11.32 -9.63
C SER A 291 -7.43 10.86 -11.07
N ALA A 292 -7.12 9.60 -11.34
CA ALA A 292 -7.46 8.98 -12.61
C ALA A 292 -8.99 8.87 -12.75
N THR A 293 -9.49 9.10 -13.95
CA THR A 293 -10.90 8.97 -14.31
C THR A 293 -11.02 8.20 -15.63
N ALA A 294 -11.98 7.26 -15.73
CA ALA A 294 -12.33 6.50 -16.93
C ALA A 294 -13.63 7.00 -17.56
#